data_62e4880e6523e3489e9c62359d19e559
#
_entry.id   62e4880e6523e3489e9c62359d19e559
#
_cell.length_a   1.000
_cell.length_b   1.000
_cell.length_c   1.000
_cell.angle_alpha   90.00
_cell.angle_beta   90.00
_cell.angle_gamma   90.00
#
_symmetry.space_group_name_H-M   'P 1'
#
loop_
_entity.id
_entity.type
_entity.pdbx_description
1 polymer ?
#
loop_
_entity_poly.entity_id
_entity_poly.type
_entity_poly.pdbx_seq_one_letter_code
_entity_poly.pdbx_strand_id
1 'polypeptide(L)'
;MPEIALLIPVYNDQVGLNQTLESLLKETKEKIDVVVVDDGSKEPIHVPETMGIHHIIFIKSEVNKGIEHVLNLGLKYICDNGYTFVARIDAGDTIEPNRFYKQKKYMSDNPNYMLIGSNVRHTDMDGKEVFIERVPLSTDEIKKKMHINSCFPHPSVMFRTIIIEEIGVYHTDFPAAEDYEFFFRIMNKYEVANLDEVLICKEINPNSISLSKRKRQLYSRIKIQRKYFNPLVLESYVGIVKSFILLIAPNKLIIGIKSLLSRSSN
;
A
#
# COMPACT_ATOMS: atom_id res chain seq x y z
N MET A 1 -12.06 -22.71 0.37
CA MET A 1 -11.69 -21.43 -0.27
C MET A 1 -10.58 -20.82 0.54
N PRO A 2 -9.54 -20.19 -0.06
CA PRO A 2 -8.54 -19.47 0.70
C PRO A 2 -9.16 -18.34 1.54
N GLU A 3 -8.55 -18.02 2.68
CA GLU A 3 -9.04 -16.94 3.52
C GLU A 3 -8.53 -15.57 3.06
N ILE A 4 -7.44 -15.55 2.27
CA ILE A 4 -6.77 -14.32 1.82
C ILE A 4 -7.03 -14.12 0.34
N ALA A 5 -7.45 -12.90 -0.04
CA ALA A 5 -7.41 -12.41 -1.39
C ALA A 5 -6.32 -11.33 -1.50
N LEU A 6 -5.41 -11.49 -2.48
CA LEU A 6 -4.42 -10.48 -2.83
C LEU A 6 -4.98 -9.58 -3.93
N LEU A 7 -5.12 -8.29 -3.67
CA LEU A 7 -5.60 -7.30 -4.62
C LEU A 7 -4.42 -6.64 -5.35
N ILE A 8 -4.41 -6.75 -6.69
CA ILE A 8 -3.39 -6.16 -7.58
C ILE A 8 -4.09 -5.26 -8.60
N PRO A 9 -4.03 -3.93 -8.46
CA PRO A 9 -4.43 -3.01 -9.52
C PRO A 9 -3.37 -2.96 -10.61
N VAL A 10 -3.79 -2.90 -11.89
CA VAL A 10 -2.87 -2.76 -13.02
C VAL A 10 -3.41 -1.78 -14.05
N TYR A 11 -2.52 -0.99 -14.67
CA TYR A 11 -2.83 -0.11 -15.79
C TYR A 11 -1.62 0.05 -16.70
N ASN A 12 -1.71 -0.43 -17.96
CA ASN A 12 -0.64 -0.40 -18.97
C ASN A 12 0.71 -0.93 -18.47
N ASP A 13 0.72 -1.92 -17.57
CA ASP A 13 1.93 -2.47 -16.97
C ASP A 13 1.92 -4.00 -16.90
N GLN A 14 1.97 -4.65 -18.07
CA GLN A 14 2.06 -6.11 -18.15
C GLN A 14 3.37 -6.64 -17.57
N VAL A 15 4.48 -5.91 -17.76
CA VAL A 15 5.81 -6.32 -17.29
C VAL A 15 5.86 -6.33 -15.78
N GLY A 16 5.44 -5.24 -15.13
CA GLY A 16 5.37 -5.17 -13.68
C GLY A 16 4.41 -6.19 -13.10
N LEU A 17 3.25 -6.41 -13.74
CA LEU A 17 2.32 -7.46 -13.30
C LEU A 17 2.99 -8.85 -13.34
N ASN A 18 3.71 -9.20 -14.40
CA ASN A 18 4.39 -10.48 -14.49
C ASN A 18 5.43 -10.65 -13.39
N GLN A 19 6.25 -9.63 -13.11
CA GLN A 19 7.22 -9.63 -12.00
C GLN A 19 6.54 -9.90 -10.65
N THR A 20 5.41 -9.22 -10.41
CA THR A 20 4.64 -9.41 -9.17
C THR A 20 4.09 -10.83 -9.07
N LEU A 21 3.46 -11.34 -10.14
CA LEU A 21 2.90 -12.69 -10.17
C LEU A 21 3.99 -13.76 -9.98
N GLU A 22 5.13 -13.64 -10.67
CA GLU A 22 6.26 -14.57 -10.50
C GLU A 22 6.79 -14.57 -9.07
N SER A 23 6.78 -13.41 -8.40
CA SER A 23 7.23 -13.33 -7.00
C SER A 23 6.36 -14.14 -6.05
N LEU A 24 5.10 -14.45 -6.42
CA LEU A 24 4.18 -15.25 -5.60
C LEU A 24 4.67 -16.70 -5.42
N LEU A 25 5.56 -17.19 -6.29
CA LEU A 25 6.20 -18.50 -6.11
C LEU A 25 7.05 -18.58 -4.83
N LYS A 26 7.40 -17.44 -4.22
CA LYS A 26 8.07 -17.38 -2.90
C LYS A 26 7.11 -17.66 -1.72
N GLU A 27 5.79 -17.63 -1.95
CA GLU A 27 4.79 -18.01 -0.94
C GLU A 27 4.43 -19.48 -1.10
N THR A 28 4.92 -20.32 -0.22
CA THR A 28 4.74 -21.78 -0.29
C THR A 28 3.92 -22.36 0.86
N LYS A 29 3.61 -21.53 1.87
CA LYS A 29 2.96 -21.96 3.11
C LYS A 29 1.49 -21.60 3.20
N GLU A 30 1.07 -20.55 2.48
CA GLU A 30 -0.31 -20.08 2.51
C GLU A 30 -0.87 -20.01 1.09
N LYS A 31 -1.97 -20.71 0.83
CA LYS A 31 -2.69 -20.61 -0.44
C LYS A 31 -3.56 -19.36 -0.42
N ILE A 32 -3.43 -18.51 -1.44
CA ILE A 32 -4.21 -17.30 -1.60
C ILE A 32 -4.92 -17.30 -2.97
N ASP A 33 -5.98 -16.52 -3.09
CA ASP A 33 -6.52 -16.13 -4.40
C ASP A 33 -6.01 -14.73 -4.75
N VAL A 34 -5.72 -14.53 -6.03
CA VAL A 34 -5.13 -13.27 -6.54
C VAL A 34 -6.16 -12.58 -7.41
N VAL A 35 -6.60 -11.40 -6.98
CA VAL A 35 -7.58 -10.59 -7.71
C VAL A 35 -6.85 -9.46 -8.43
N VAL A 36 -6.61 -9.67 -9.73
CA VAL A 36 -6.01 -8.67 -10.62
C VAL A 36 -7.13 -7.82 -11.21
N VAL A 37 -7.04 -6.50 -11.05
CA VAL A 37 -8.03 -5.55 -11.58
C VAL A 37 -7.36 -4.59 -12.55
N ASP A 38 -7.72 -4.70 -13.84
CA ASP A 38 -7.24 -3.84 -14.91
C ASP A 38 -8.07 -2.55 -15.01
N ASP A 39 -7.41 -1.38 -14.91
CA ASP A 39 -8.04 -0.05 -15.03
C ASP A 39 -8.22 0.38 -16.49
N GLY A 40 -8.66 -0.51 -17.35
CA GLY A 40 -8.91 -0.21 -18.76
C GLY A 40 -7.63 0.09 -19.53
N SER A 41 -6.64 -0.80 -19.43
CA SER A 41 -5.40 -0.72 -20.19
C SER A 41 -5.65 -0.67 -21.68
N LYS A 42 -4.80 0.08 -22.41
CA LYS A 42 -4.88 0.25 -23.87
C LYS A 42 -4.57 -1.06 -24.57
N GLU A 43 -3.48 -1.72 -24.14
CA GLU A 43 -3.13 -3.06 -24.58
C GLU A 43 -3.75 -4.09 -23.62
N PRO A 44 -4.22 -5.23 -24.12
CA PRO A 44 -4.80 -6.27 -23.27
C PRO A 44 -3.81 -6.76 -22.21
N ILE A 45 -4.28 -6.83 -20.97
CA ILE A 45 -3.55 -7.47 -19.88
C ILE A 45 -3.85 -8.98 -19.93
N HIS A 46 -2.79 -9.76 -19.85
CA HIS A 46 -2.86 -11.23 -19.84
C HIS A 46 -2.43 -11.77 -18.48
N VAL A 47 -3.23 -12.65 -17.93
CA VAL A 47 -2.94 -13.33 -16.66
C VAL A 47 -3.09 -14.84 -16.84
N PRO A 48 -2.23 -15.67 -16.21
CA PRO A 48 -2.45 -17.11 -16.17
C PRO A 48 -3.62 -17.44 -15.23
N GLU A 49 -4.20 -18.63 -15.35
CA GLU A 49 -5.24 -19.09 -14.42
C GLU A 49 -4.70 -19.33 -13.02
N THR A 50 -3.43 -19.72 -12.93
CA THR A 50 -2.75 -20.00 -11.67
C THR A 50 -1.30 -19.55 -11.68
N MET A 51 -0.74 -19.24 -10.50
CA MET A 51 0.69 -19.04 -10.27
C MET A 51 1.12 -19.90 -9.07
N GLY A 52 1.83 -20.98 -9.32
CA GLY A 52 2.14 -21.98 -8.29
C GLY A 52 0.85 -22.58 -7.72
N ILE A 53 0.63 -22.42 -6.41
CA ILE A 53 -0.56 -22.91 -5.70
C ILE A 53 -1.72 -21.89 -5.67
N HIS A 54 -1.52 -20.71 -6.24
CA HIS A 54 -2.44 -19.58 -6.16
C HIS A 54 -3.32 -19.52 -7.41
N HIS A 55 -4.62 -19.30 -7.22
CA HIS A 55 -5.58 -19.10 -8.30
C HIS A 55 -5.69 -17.60 -8.61
N ILE A 56 -5.79 -17.24 -9.90
CA ILE A 56 -5.86 -15.85 -10.35
C ILE A 56 -7.24 -15.55 -10.91
N ILE A 57 -7.85 -14.50 -10.38
CA ILE A 57 -9.11 -13.92 -10.81
C ILE A 57 -8.78 -12.60 -11.55
N PHE A 58 -9.28 -12.47 -12.78
CA PHE A 58 -9.08 -11.26 -13.57
C PHE A 58 -10.37 -10.48 -13.73
N ILE A 59 -10.33 -9.20 -13.37
CA ILE A 59 -11.44 -8.25 -13.50
C ILE A 59 -10.97 -7.09 -14.36
N LYS A 60 -11.73 -6.74 -15.39
CA LYS A 60 -11.40 -5.64 -16.30
C LYS A 60 -12.41 -4.51 -16.18
N SER A 61 -11.93 -3.29 -16.00
CA SER A 61 -12.70 -2.08 -16.20
C SER A 61 -12.71 -1.72 -17.70
N GLU A 62 -13.84 -1.25 -18.22
CA GLU A 62 -13.95 -0.85 -19.63
C GLU A 62 -13.11 0.39 -19.97
N VAL A 63 -12.92 1.28 -18.98
CA VAL A 63 -12.20 2.55 -19.15
C VAL A 63 -11.38 2.85 -17.90
N ASN A 64 -10.30 3.62 -18.06
CA ASN A 64 -9.51 4.11 -16.95
C ASN A 64 -10.33 5.09 -16.09
N LYS A 65 -10.53 4.73 -14.83
CA LYS A 65 -11.23 5.55 -13.82
C LYS A 65 -10.34 5.92 -12.62
N GLY A 66 -9.12 5.43 -12.59
CA GLY A 66 -8.14 5.70 -11.55
C GLY A 66 -8.07 4.62 -10.48
N ILE A 67 -7.00 4.72 -9.69
CA ILE A 67 -6.61 3.69 -8.70
C ILE A 67 -7.72 3.43 -7.68
N GLU A 68 -8.40 4.46 -7.20
CA GLU A 68 -9.45 4.34 -6.19
C GLU A 68 -10.61 3.47 -6.70
N HIS A 69 -10.95 3.62 -8.00
CA HIS A 69 -12.02 2.86 -8.61
C HIS A 69 -11.68 1.37 -8.72
N VAL A 70 -10.49 1.02 -9.21
CA VAL A 70 -10.08 -0.39 -9.34
C VAL A 70 -9.87 -1.07 -8.00
N LEU A 71 -9.33 -0.36 -7.00
CA LEU A 71 -9.25 -0.88 -5.64
C LEU A 71 -10.64 -1.19 -5.09
N ASN A 72 -11.60 -0.29 -5.27
CA ASN A 72 -12.97 -0.48 -4.81
C ASN A 72 -13.71 -1.60 -5.57
N LEU A 73 -13.44 -1.76 -6.87
CA LEU A 73 -13.99 -2.85 -7.67
C LEU A 73 -13.47 -4.20 -7.17
N GLY A 74 -12.16 -4.30 -6.90
CA GLY A 74 -11.55 -5.48 -6.32
C GLY A 74 -12.04 -5.77 -4.91
N LEU A 75 -12.15 -4.76 -4.03
CA LEU A 75 -12.70 -4.90 -2.68
C LEU A 75 -14.14 -5.42 -2.71
N LYS A 76 -14.97 -4.89 -3.62
CA LYS A 76 -16.35 -5.38 -3.77
C LYS A 76 -16.35 -6.87 -4.09
N TYR A 77 -15.56 -7.31 -5.09
CA TYR A 77 -15.44 -8.73 -5.43
C TYR A 77 -15.01 -9.57 -4.22
N ILE A 78 -13.98 -9.12 -3.49
CA ILE A 78 -13.42 -9.82 -2.33
C ILE A 78 -14.47 -9.96 -1.20
N CYS A 79 -15.19 -8.89 -0.88
CA CYS A 79 -16.24 -8.91 0.14
C CYS A 79 -17.42 -9.81 -0.28
N ASP A 80 -17.89 -9.68 -1.53
CA ASP A 80 -19.00 -10.48 -2.06
C ASP A 80 -18.70 -11.99 -2.06
N ASN A 81 -17.42 -12.37 -2.14
CA ASN A 81 -16.98 -13.78 -2.14
C ASN A 81 -16.51 -14.27 -0.75
N GLY A 82 -16.66 -13.49 0.32
CA GLY A 82 -16.49 -13.94 1.70
C GLY A 82 -15.06 -14.21 2.15
N TYR A 83 -14.06 -13.56 1.54
CA TYR A 83 -12.68 -13.64 2.03
C TYR A 83 -12.56 -12.94 3.39
N THR A 84 -11.73 -13.50 4.27
CA THR A 84 -11.49 -12.96 5.62
C THR A 84 -10.49 -11.81 5.60
N PHE A 85 -9.48 -11.89 4.72
CA PHE A 85 -8.38 -10.93 4.65
C PHE A 85 -8.20 -10.41 3.23
N VAL A 86 -7.91 -9.12 3.14
CA VAL A 86 -7.39 -8.47 1.95
C VAL A 86 -5.91 -8.18 2.16
N ALA A 87 -5.06 -8.70 1.28
CA ALA A 87 -3.69 -8.23 1.12
C ALA A 87 -3.60 -7.36 -0.14
N ARG A 88 -2.62 -6.48 -0.19
CA ARG A 88 -2.45 -5.57 -1.32
C ARG A 88 -1.01 -5.60 -1.82
N ILE A 89 -0.81 -5.44 -3.13
CA ILE A 89 0.49 -5.17 -3.76
C ILE A 89 0.30 -4.36 -5.03
N ASP A 90 1.26 -3.50 -5.39
CA ASP A 90 1.30 -2.83 -6.70
C ASP A 90 1.89 -3.77 -7.77
N ALA A 91 1.44 -3.66 -9.02
CA ALA A 91 2.16 -4.24 -10.15
C ALA A 91 3.58 -3.63 -10.22
N GLY A 92 4.60 -4.49 -10.36
CA GLY A 92 6.02 -4.13 -10.29
C GLY A 92 6.67 -4.31 -8.92
N ASP A 93 5.90 -4.31 -7.83
CA ASP A 93 6.44 -4.68 -6.51
C ASP A 93 6.48 -6.21 -6.35
N THR A 94 7.40 -6.73 -5.53
CA THR A 94 7.54 -8.17 -5.29
C THR A 94 7.46 -8.52 -3.82
N ILE A 95 7.02 -9.75 -3.51
CA ILE A 95 6.96 -10.24 -2.12
C ILE A 95 8.28 -10.86 -1.67
N GLU A 96 8.54 -10.79 -0.36
CA GLU A 96 9.53 -11.61 0.32
C GLU A 96 8.93 -12.98 0.73
N PRO A 97 9.76 -14.01 0.99
CA PRO A 97 9.28 -15.37 1.23
C PRO A 97 8.27 -15.49 2.37
N ASN A 98 7.18 -16.19 2.08
CA ASN A 98 6.10 -16.51 3.02
C ASN A 98 5.45 -15.28 3.67
N ARG A 99 5.29 -14.18 2.91
CA ARG A 99 4.67 -12.95 3.37
C ARG A 99 3.27 -13.20 3.93
N PHE A 100 2.42 -13.85 3.16
CA PHE A 100 1.00 -13.99 3.52
C PHE A 100 0.82 -14.93 4.71
N TYR A 101 1.59 -16.01 4.79
CA TYR A 101 1.64 -16.87 5.95
C TYR A 101 2.01 -16.10 7.24
N LYS A 102 3.05 -15.27 7.18
CA LYS A 102 3.52 -14.47 8.33
C LYS A 102 2.47 -13.45 8.77
N GLN A 103 1.90 -12.72 7.83
CA GLN A 103 0.87 -11.72 8.11
C GLN A 103 -0.41 -12.35 8.65
N LYS A 104 -0.90 -13.44 8.05
CA LYS A 104 -2.07 -14.18 8.54
C LYS A 104 -1.84 -14.73 9.94
N LYS A 105 -0.67 -15.36 10.17
CA LYS A 105 -0.31 -15.88 11.50
C LYS A 105 -0.35 -14.78 12.55
N TYR A 106 0.27 -13.62 12.27
CA TYR A 106 0.27 -12.51 13.22
C TYR A 106 -1.15 -12.02 13.53
N MET A 107 -2.00 -11.85 12.53
CA MET A 107 -3.40 -11.43 12.73
C MET A 107 -4.23 -12.50 13.45
N SER A 108 -3.98 -13.79 13.21
CA SER A 108 -4.68 -14.88 13.90
C SER A 108 -4.30 -14.95 15.37
N ASP A 109 -3.01 -14.78 15.69
CA ASP A 109 -2.51 -14.73 17.06
C ASP A 109 -2.95 -13.45 17.80
N ASN A 110 -3.33 -12.41 17.06
CA ASN A 110 -3.72 -11.09 17.58
C ASN A 110 -5.06 -10.61 16.97
N PRO A 111 -6.19 -11.16 17.41
CA PRO A 111 -7.49 -10.94 16.75
C PRO A 111 -8.01 -9.49 16.79
N ASN A 112 -7.48 -8.66 17.69
CA ASN A 112 -7.88 -7.25 17.84
C ASN A 112 -7.31 -6.35 16.74
N TYR A 113 -6.22 -6.78 16.06
CA TYR A 113 -5.66 -5.99 14.97
C TYR A 113 -6.48 -6.16 13.68
N MET A 114 -6.87 -5.02 13.10
CA MET A 114 -7.68 -4.98 11.89
C MET A 114 -6.89 -4.63 10.63
N LEU A 115 -5.74 -3.99 10.80
CA LEU A 115 -4.80 -3.63 9.73
C LEU A 115 -3.37 -3.85 10.21
N ILE A 116 -2.57 -4.51 9.37
CA ILE A 116 -1.13 -4.61 9.57
C ILE A 116 -0.39 -4.27 8.27
N GLY A 117 0.81 -3.75 8.41
CA GLY A 117 1.78 -3.55 7.33
C GLY A 117 3.12 -4.18 7.65
N SER A 118 4.16 -3.77 6.94
CA SER A 118 5.54 -4.21 7.17
C SER A 118 6.56 -3.21 6.66
N ASN A 119 7.84 -3.41 7.02
CA ASN A 119 8.95 -2.73 6.38
C ASN A 119 9.03 -3.08 4.89
N VAL A 120 9.62 -2.18 4.09
CA VAL A 120 9.79 -2.34 2.64
C VAL A 120 11.27 -2.20 2.28
N ARG A 121 11.79 -3.11 1.47
CA ARG A 121 13.09 -3.00 0.84
C ARG A 121 12.95 -2.21 -0.45
N HIS A 122 13.79 -1.21 -0.63
CA HIS A 122 13.90 -0.47 -1.89
C HIS A 122 15.16 -0.91 -2.63
N THR A 123 14.99 -1.30 -3.90
CA THR A 123 16.09 -1.70 -4.78
C THR A 123 16.22 -0.75 -5.98
N ASP A 124 17.41 -0.71 -6.58
CA ASP A 124 17.59 -0.12 -7.90
C ASP A 124 17.13 -1.11 -9.01
N MET A 125 17.30 -0.68 -10.27
CA MET A 125 16.92 -1.47 -11.46
C MET A 125 17.78 -2.75 -11.64
N ASP A 126 18.93 -2.83 -10.97
CA ASP A 126 19.81 -4.01 -10.96
C ASP A 126 19.46 -4.96 -9.80
N GLY A 127 18.43 -4.65 -9.02
CA GLY A 127 17.99 -5.44 -7.86
C GLY A 127 18.85 -5.25 -6.60
N LYS A 128 19.80 -4.31 -6.60
CA LYS A 128 20.65 -4.01 -5.44
C LYS A 128 19.86 -3.18 -4.43
N GLU A 129 19.96 -3.55 -3.14
CA GLU A 129 19.33 -2.80 -2.05
C GLU A 129 19.90 -1.38 -1.97
N VAL A 130 18.99 -0.39 -1.98
CA VAL A 130 19.32 1.04 -1.79
C VAL A 130 19.10 1.44 -0.34
N PHE A 131 17.94 1.09 0.23
CA PHE A 131 17.62 1.28 1.64
C PHE A 131 16.41 0.42 2.05
N ILE A 132 16.23 0.26 3.36
CA ILE A 132 15.03 -0.32 3.96
C ILE A 132 14.19 0.81 4.54
N GLU A 133 12.94 0.94 4.07
CA GLU A 133 11.93 1.80 4.68
C GLU A 133 11.40 1.12 5.94
N ARG A 134 11.79 1.65 7.12
CA ARG A 134 11.31 1.19 8.41
C ARG A 134 10.10 2.00 8.84
N VAL A 135 9.06 1.30 9.28
CA VAL A 135 7.80 1.88 9.71
C VAL A 135 7.62 1.74 11.23
N PRO A 136 6.82 2.61 11.89
CA PRO A 136 6.47 2.44 13.30
C PRO A 136 5.69 1.15 13.51
N LEU A 137 5.94 0.44 14.62
CA LEU A 137 5.43 -0.92 14.82
C LEU A 137 4.15 -0.95 15.66
N SER A 138 4.10 -0.20 16.75
CA SER A 138 2.99 -0.24 17.71
C SER A 138 1.86 0.73 17.34
N THR A 139 0.64 0.40 17.76
CA THR A 139 -0.54 1.27 17.58
C THR A 139 -0.30 2.68 18.10
N ASP A 140 0.30 2.84 19.29
CA ASP A 140 0.51 4.17 19.89
C ASP A 140 1.50 5.01 19.09
N GLU A 141 2.56 4.39 18.59
CA GLU A 141 3.54 5.07 17.73
C GLU A 141 2.92 5.44 16.37
N ILE A 142 2.16 4.51 15.79
CA ILE A 142 1.44 4.72 14.53
C ILE A 142 0.44 5.86 14.68
N LYS A 143 -0.40 5.88 15.74
CA LYS A 143 -1.39 6.95 16.00
C LYS A 143 -0.76 8.34 16.02
N LYS A 144 0.43 8.48 16.56
CA LYS A 144 1.16 9.76 16.55
C LYS A 144 1.74 10.09 15.18
N LYS A 145 2.51 9.16 14.60
CA LYS A 145 3.25 9.39 13.34
C LYS A 145 2.35 9.52 12.12
N MET A 146 1.17 8.92 12.13
CA MET A 146 0.17 9.09 11.06
C MET A 146 -0.21 10.56 10.84
N HIS A 147 -0.17 11.41 11.85
CA HIS A 147 -0.39 12.85 11.67
C HIS A 147 0.72 13.53 10.84
N ILE A 148 1.91 12.92 10.75
CA ILE A 148 3.03 13.44 9.96
C ILE A 148 3.03 12.85 8.54
N ASN A 149 2.84 11.54 8.41
CA ASN A 149 2.84 10.79 7.14
C ASN A 149 2.12 9.44 7.29
N SER A 150 1.75 8.80 6.16
CA SER A 150 1.32 7.41 6.21
C SER A 150 2.38 6.54 6.90
N CYS A 151 1.94 5.69 7.82
CA CYS A 151 2.77 4.70 8.51
C CYS A 151 2.65 3.31 7.90
N PHE A 152 1.88 3.17 6.84
CA PHE A 152 1.67 1.93 6.13
C PHE A 152 2.07 2.12 4.67
N PRO A 153 3.17 1.49 4.20
CA PRO A 153 3.42 1.36 2.78
C PRO A 153 2.28 0.57 2.13
N HIS A 154 1.56 1.18 1.21
CA HIS A 154 0.33 0.60 0.64
C HIS A 154 0.50 -0.85 0.10
N PRO A 155 1.61 -1.19 -0.61
CA PRO A 155 1.81 -2.56 -1.10
C PRO A 155 2.07 -3.60 0.00
N SER A 156 2.35 -3.17 1.24
CA SER A 156 2.69 -4.10 2.33
C SER A 156 1.51 -4.52 3.21
N VAL A 157 0.34 -3.89 3.03
CA VAL A 157 -0.75 -4.07 3.99
C VAL A 157 -1.52 -5.38 3.82
N MET A 158 -2.04 -5.86 4.96
CA MET A 158 -3.12 -6.84 5.06
C MET A 158 -4.12 -6.35 6.09
N PHE A 159 -5.43 -6.47 5.79
CA PHE A 159 -6.50 -6.07 6.69
C PHE A 159 -7.68 -7.04 6.64
N ARG A 160 -8.53 -7.02 7.69
CA ARG A 160 -9.74 -7.84 7.74
C ARG A 160 -10.85 -7.22 6.90
N THR A 161 -11.53 -8.01 6.08
CA THR A 161 -12.63 -7.54 5.22
C THR A 161 -13.79 -6.96 6.00
N ILE A 162 -14.05 -7.45 7.22
CA ILE A 162 -15.15 -6.99 8.05
C ILE A 162 -15.13 -5.47 8.33
N ILE A 163 -13.96 -4.84 8.31
CA ILE A 163 -13.87 -3.39 8.52
C ILE A 163 -14.56 -2.58 7.41
N ILE A 164 -14.69 -3.15 6.20
CA ILE A 164 -15.28 -2.46 5.04
C ILE A 164 -16.74 -2.10 5.29
N GLU A 165 -17.47 -2.96 6.01
CA GLU A 165 -18.88 -2.69 6.35
C GLU A 165 -19.03 -1.43 7.21
N GLU A 166 -18.05 -1.15 8.08
CA GLU A 166 -18.15 -0.04 9.04
C GLU A 166 -17.45 1.24 8.58
N ILE A 167 -16.30 1.11 7.92
CA ILE A 167 -15.53 2.28 7.51
C ILE A 167 -15.69 2.62 6.03
N GLY A 168 -16.31 1.74 5.23
CA GLY A 168 -16.44 1.89 3.79
C GLY A 168 -15.14 1.61 3.04
N VAL A 169 -15.16 1.91 1.76
CA VAL A 169 -14.07 1.67 0.79
C VAL A 169 -13.15 2.89 0.63
N TYR A 170 -12.21 2.86 -0.32
CA TYR A 170 -11.34 4.00 -0.64
C TYR A 170 -12.16 5.19 -1.16
N HIS A 171 -11.94 6.37 -0.59
CA HIS A 171 -12.61 7.60 -1.00
C HIS A 171 -11.90 8.26 -2.20
N THR A 172 -12.66 8.77 -3.15
CA THR A 172 -12.15 9.45 -4.35
C THR A 172 -11.76 10.91 -4.12
N ASP A 173 -12.08 11.46 -2.93
CA ASP A 173 -11.86 12.87 -2.58
C ASP A 173 -10.40 13.24 -2.26
N PHE A 174 -9.52 12.24 -2.18
CA PHE A 174 -8.12 12.39 -1.76
C PHE A 174 -7.16 11.81 -2.81
N PRO A 175 -7.18 12.29 -4.03
CA PRO A 175 -6.42 11.68 -5.12
C PRO A 175 -4.92 11.64 -4.84
N ALA A 176 -4.31 10.49 -5.12
CA ALA A 176 -2.91 10.15 -4.83
C ALA A 176 -2.55 10.13 -3.33
N ALA A 177 -3.52 10.02 -2.44
CA ALA A 177 -3.40 9.82 -1.01
C ALA A 177 -4.64 9.10 -0.44
N GLU A 178 -5.37 8.37 -1.29
CA GLU A 178 -6.54 7.57 -0.95
C GLU A 178 -6.24 6.52 0.13
N ASP A 179 -5.04 5.95 0.07
CA ASP A 179 -4.50 4.99 1.03
C ASP A 179 -4.30 5.62 2.41
N TYR A 180 -3.72 6.81 2.44
CA TYR A 180 -3.46 7.54 3.69
C TYR A 180 -4.76 7.89 4.42
N GLU A 181 -5.80 8.32 3.70
CA GLU A 181 -7.12 8.60 4.26
C GLU A 181 -7.79 7.30 4.76
N PHE A 182 -7.72 6.23 3.98
CA PHE A 182 -8.27 4.93 4.34
C PHE A 182 -7.65 4.39 5.64
N PHE A 183 -6.33 4.43 5.75
CA PHE A 183 -5.62 3.98 6.95
C PHE A 183 -5.91 4.86 8.17
N PHE A 184 -6.11 6.17 8.00
CA PHE A 184 -6.56 7.04 9.08
C PHE A 184 -7.93 6.64 9.62
N ARG A 185 -8.88 6.31 8.76
CA ARG A 185 -10.21 5.81 9.19
C ARG A 185 -10.10 4.52 9.99
N ILE A 186 -9.28 3.58 9.53
CA ILE A 186 -9.07 2.30 10.23
C ILE A 186 -8.45 2.56 11.60
N MET A 187 -7.33 3.28 11.63
CA MET A 187 -6.56 3.54 12.86
C MET A 187 -7.39 4.28 13.93
N ASN A 188 -8.29 5.16 13.53
CA ASN A 188 -9.15 5.89 14.48
C ASN A 188 -10.18 5.00 15.16
N LYS A 189 -10.47 3.83 14.60
CA LYS A 189 -11.51 2.94 15.10
C LYS A 189 -10.98 1.63 15.67
N TYR A 190 -9.82 1.17 15.17
CA TYR A 190 -9.29 -0.15 15.44
C TYR A 190 -7.82 -0.12 15.85
N GLU A 191 -7.37 -1.23 16.45
CA GLU A 191 -5.96 -1.49 16.65
C GLU A 191 -5.27 -1.85 15.34
N VAL A 192 -4.07 -1.30 15.16
CA VAL A 192 -3.25 -1.45 13.96
C VAL A 192 -1.79 -1.67 14.33
N ALA A 193 -1.03 -2.39 13.51
CA ALA A 193 0.38 -2.64 13.76
C ALA A 193 1.17 -2.74 12.44
N ASN A 194 2.49 -2.75 12.55
CA ASN A 194 3.37 -3.23 11.50
C ASN A 194 4.29 -4.31 12.03
N LEU A 195 4.63 -5.28 11.19
CA LEU A 195 5.62 -6.29 11.48
C LEU A 195 7.02 -5.70 11.28
N ASP A 196 7.94 -5.98 12.23
CA ASP A 196 9.36 -5.61 12.08
C ASP A 196 10.09 -6.59 11.15
N GLU A 197 9.48 -6.86 10.01
CA GLU A 197 10.04 -7.69 8.95
C GLU A 197 9.93 -6.95 7.61
N VAL A 198 10.88 -7.20 6.72
CA VAL A 198 10.75 -6.80 5.32
C VAL A 198 9.93 -7.87 4.60
N LEU A 199 8.74 -7.50 4.12
CA LEU A 199 7.84 -8.43 3.42
C LEU A 199 7.57 -8.02 1.97
N ILE A 200 8.04 -6.84 1.55
CA ILE A 200 7.92 -6.30 0.20
C ILE A 200 9.28 -5.79 -0.26
N CYS A 201 9.56 -6.03 -1.54
CA CYS A 201 10.64 -5.38 -2.28
C CYS A 201 10.03 -4.49 -3.37
N LYS A 202 10.46 -3.22 -3.38
CA LYS A 202 9.99 -2.19 -4.31
C LYS A 202 11.15 -1.63 -5.12
N GLU A 203 11.03 -1.67 -6.46
CA GLU A 203 12.01 -1.05 -7.34
C GLU A 203 11.83 0.47 -7.39
N ILE A 204 12.93 1.22 -7.24
CA ILE A 204 12.94 2.68 -7.41
C ILE A 204 13.07 2.98 -8.90
N ASN A 205 11.94 3.30 -9.51
CA ASN A 205 11.94 3.81 -10.89
C ASN A 205 11.96 5.34 -10.87
N PRO A 206 13.01 6.00 -11.41
CA PRO A 206 13.10 7.46 -11.50
C PRO A 206 11.93 8.10 -12.25
N ASN A 207 11.30 7.35 -13.16
CA ASN A 207 10.16 7.77 -13.97
C ASN A 207 8.80 7.44 -13.34
N SER A 208 8.79 7.03 -12.06
CA SER A 208 7.55 6.64 -11.38
C SER A 208 6.50 7.76 -11.34
N ILE A 209 5.23 7.37 -11.44
CA ILE A 209 4.05 8.26 -11.45
C ILE A 209 3.99 9.16 -10.19
N SER A 210 4.57 8.72 -9.08
CA SER A 210 4.60 9.46 -7.81
C SER A 210 5.29 10.81 -7.90
N LEU A 211 6.32 10.97 -8.74
CA LEU A 211 7.01 12.25 -8.93
C LEU A 211 6.16 13.25 -9.73
N SER A 212 5.41 12.79 -10.73
CA SER A 212 4.55 13.64 -11.57
C SER A 212 3.30 14.13 -10.82
N LYS A 213 2.79 13.35 -9.86
CA LYS A 213 1.57 13.67 -9.10
C LYS A 213 1.86 14.33 -7.74
N ARG A 214 3.13 14.67 -7.42
CA ARG A 214 3.56 15.16 -6.10
C ARG A 214 2.71 16.31 -5.55
N LYS A 215 2.44 17.35 -6.34
CA LYS A 215 1.64 18.48 -5.86
C LYS A 215 0.22 18.03 -5.47
N ARG A 216 -0.42 17.22 -6.32
CA ARG A 216 -1.75 16.67 -6.06
C ARG A 216 -1.77 15.85 -4.77
N GLN A 217 -0.76 14.99 -4.57
CA GLN A 217 -0.58 14.21 -3.36
C GLN A 217 -0.42 15.10 -2.11
N LEU A 218 0.38 16.16 -2.19
CA LEU A 218 0.57 17.08 -1.05
C LEU A 218 -0.71 17.85 -0.70
N TYR A 219 -1.52 18.26 -1.69
CA TYR A 219 -2.83 18.87 -1.42
C TYR A 219 -3.78 17.91 -0.72
N SER A 220 -3.90 16.67 -1.22
CA SER A 220 -4.70 15.63 -0.57
C SER A 220 -4.22 15.34 0.84
N ARG A 221 -2.90 15.24 1.04
CA ARG A 221 -2.28 15.04 2.35
C ARG A 221 -2.61 16.16 3.34
N ILE A 222 -2.51 17.43 2.93
CA ILE A 222 -2.88 18.56 3.79
C ILE A 222 -4.38 18.50 4.13
N LYS A 223 -5.24 18.16 3.15
CA LYS A 223 -6.68 17.98 3.37
C LYS A 223 -6.96 16.90 4.42
N ILE A 224 -6.24 15.76 4.35
CA ILE A 224 -6.35 14.66 5.32
C ILE A 224 -5.85 15.10 6.70
N GLN A 225 -4.68 15.71 6.79
CA GLN A 225 -4.10 16.19 8.03
C GLN A 225 -5.00 17.24 8.73
N ARG A 226 -5.70 18.09 7.96
CA ARG A 226 -6.69 19.02 8.52
C ARG A 226 -7.97 18.32 8.97
N LYS A 227 -8.46 17.33 8.21
CA LYS A 227 -9.66 16.53 8.56
C LYS A 227 -9.47 15.78 9.88
N TYR A 228 -8.28 15.24 10.10
CA TYR A 228 -7.93 14.45 11.29
C TYR A 228 -7.05 15.22 12.29
N PHE A 229 -7.05 16.54 12.24
CA PHE A 229 -6.26 17.35 13.15
C PHE A 229 -6.68 17.15 14.61
N ASN A 230 -5.70 16.80 15.45
CA ASN A 230 -5.93 16.68 16.90
C ASN A 230 -5.04 17.70 17.63
N PRO A 231 -5.63 18.72 18.29
CA PRO A 231 -4.87 19.77 18.97
C PRO A 231 -4.05 19.30 20.17
N LEU A 232 -4.34 18.09 20.68
CA LEU A 232 -3.62 17.47 21.80
C LEU A 232 -2.39 16.65 21.33
N VAL A 233 -2.21 16.49 20.00
CA VAL A 233 -1.11 15.72 19.41
C VAL A 233 -0.15 16.67 18.69
N LEU A 234 1.08 16.78 19.18
CA LEU A 234 2.11 17.67 18.60
C LEU A 234 2.38 17.34 17.12
N GLU A 235 2.38 16.08 16.78
CA GLU A 235 2.60 15.57 15.42
C GLU A 235 1.57 16.12 14.42
N SER A 236 0.36 16.50 14.86
CA SER A 236 -0.65 17.16 14.01
C SER A 236 -0.14 18.50 13.48
N TYR A 237 0.49 19.30 14.32
CA TYR A 237 1.08 20.59 13.93
C TYR A 237 2.30 20.38 13.04
N VAL A 238 3.20 19.47 13.45
CA VAL A 238 4.42 19.14 12.69
C VAL A 238 4.07 18.65 11.27
N GLY A 239 3.07 17.77 11.15
CA GLY A 239 2.63 17.22 9.87
C GLY A 239 2.13 18.28 8.89
N ILE A 240 1.26 19.17 9.35
CA ILE A 240 0.72 20.28 8.55
C ILE A 240 1.86 21.21 8.10
N VAL A 241 2.71 21.68 9.04
CA VAL A 241 3.84 22.56 8.73
C VAL A 241 4.78 21.91 7.72
N LYS A 242 5.16 20.65 7.94
CA LYS A 242 6.00 19.87 7.02
C LYS A 242 5.38 19.78 5.60
N SER A 243 4.09 19.54 5.52
CA SER A 243 3.39 19.41 4.24
C SER A 243 3.33 20.74 3.48
N PHE A 244 3.13 21.86 4.17
CA PHE A 244 3.21 23.19 3.57
C PHE A 244 4.63 23.52 3.08
N ILE A 245 5.66 23.25 3.89
CA ILE A 245 7.07 23.44 3.47
C ILE A 245 7.35 22.63 2.20
N LEU A 246 6.94 21.35 2.17
CA LEU A 246 7.13 20.50 1.01
C LEU A 246 6.35 20.96 -0.23
N LEU A 247 5.21 21.63 -0.05
CA LEU A 247 4.41 22.16 -1.16
C LEU A 247 5.10 23.35 -1.84
N ILE A 248 5.78 24.21 -1.05
CA ILE A 248 6.46 25.42 -1.51
C ILE A 248 7.88 25.10 -2.00
N ALA A 249 8.53 24.09 -1.41
CA ALA A 249 9.92 23.77 -1.71
C ALA A 249 10.14 23.30 -3.16
N PRO A 250 11.13 23.83 -3.88
CA PRO A 250 11.50 23.38 -5.22
C PRO A 250 11.91 21.90 -5.24
N ASN A 251 11.54 21.16 -6.30
CA ASN A 251 11.87 19.73 -6.43
C ASN A 251 13.38 19.46 -6.32
N LYS A 252 14.22 20.34 -6.88
CA LYS A 252 15.69 20.21 -6.83
C LYS A 252 16.24 20.21 -5.40
N LEU A 253 15.68 21.03 -4.51
CA LEU A 253 16.12 21.11 -3.11
C LEU A 253 15.79 19.82 -2.35
N ILE A 254 14.62 19.24 -2.61
CA ILE A 254 14.15 18.01 -1.92
C ILE A 254 14.96 16.79 -2.35
N ILE A 255 15.28 16.69 -3.64
CA ILE A 255 16.13 15.62 -4.17
C ILE A 255 17.54 15.73 -3.55
N GLY A 256 18.08 16.93 -3.47
CA GLY A 256 19.37 17.18 -2.82
C GLY A 256 19.42 16.79 -1.34
N ILE A 257 18.36 17.10 -0.57
CA ILE A 257 18.28 16.73 0.85
C ILE A 257 18.14 15.22 1.01
N LYS A 258 17.33 14.54 0.18
CA LYS A 258 17.20 13.08 0.21
C LYS A 258 18.52 12.38 -0.09
N SER A 259 19.29 12.87 -1.07
CA SER A 259 20.60 12.31 -1.42
C SER A 259 21.65 12.52 -0.33
N LEU A 260 21.58 13.62 0.42
CA LEU A 260 22.45 13.87 1.56
C LEU A 260 22.13 12.98 2.76
N LEU A 261 20.84 12.79 3.07
CA LEU A 261 20.38 11.93 4.16
C LEU A 261 20.66 10.44 3.89
N SER A 262 20.57 9.99 2.63
CA SER A 262 20.94 8.61 2.27
C SER A 262 22.44 8.33 2.39
N ARG A 263 23.31 9.35 2.26
CA ARG A 263 24.78 9.24 2.44
C ARG A 263 25.21 9.24 3.91
N SER A 264 24.41 9.76 4.83
CA SER A 264 24.73 9.80 6.26
C SER A 264 24.27 8.55 7.01
N SER A 265 23.61 7.61 6.35
CA SER A 265 23.10 6.36 6.93
C SER A 265 23.98 5.15 6.54
N ASN A 266 25.10 5.38 5.87
CA ASN A 266 26.21 4.47 5.65
C ASN A 266 27.43 4.94 6.47
#